data_14774dd10b67d634e68743dc2b703bdd
#
_entry.id   14774dd10b67d634e68743dc2b703bdd
#
_cell.length_a   1.000
_cell.length_b   1.000
_cell.length_c   1.000
_cell.angle_alpha   90.00
_cell.angle_beta   90.00
_cell.angle_gamma   90.00
#
_symmetry.space_group_name_H-M   'P 1'
#
loop_
_entity.id
_entity.type
_entity.pdbx_description
1 polymer ?
#
loop_
_entity_poly.entity_id
_entity_poly.type
_entity_poly.pdbx_seq_one_letter_code
_entity_poly.pdbx_strand_id
1 'polypeptide(L)'
;WGIETDFGRLTGGFPVISSLSTLAFEGRRHDYFKKELLNAIKIIDQGHITLNKMTGSWAGAMGQCQFMPSSFLNYASDWDKNGSKNIWSSKGDVFASAANYLKNVGWSDKITWGRKVYLGNYNEKFDKNKVLLLREWSNYNILNSSKNKLPLVNQKARLIIPNNFGKYGYLVYTNFDSLLNWNRSNFFAIAVGNLS
;
A
#
# COMPACT_ATOMS: atom_id res chain seq x y z
N TRP A 1 -8.01 3.67 2.32
CA TRP A 1 -8.90 3.39 3.45
C TRP A 1 -10.17 2.65 3.00
N GLY A 2 -10.85 3.12 1.94
CA GLY A 2 -12.02 2.44 1.39
C GLY A 2 -11.72 1.01 0.92
N ILE A 3 -10.62 0.80 0.18
CA ILE A 3 -10.24 -0.53 -0.32
C ILE A 3 -9.82 -1.47 0.80
N GLU A 4 -9.11 -0.98 1.81
CA GLU A 4 -8.59 -1.82 2.90
C GLU A 4 -9.70 -2.34 3.81
N THR A 5 -10.63 -1.47 4.21
CA THR A 5 -11.57 -1.79 5.29
C THR A 5 -12.99 -1.29 5.05
N ASP A 6 -13.33 -0.97 3.78
CA ASP A 6 -14.65 -0.41 3.49
C ASP A 6 -14.99 0.79 4.41
N PHE A 7 -14.09 1.77 4.44
CA PHE A 7 -14.20 2.97 5.28
C PHE A 7 -14.25 2.66 6.79
N GLY A 8 -13.52 1.64 7.22
CA GLY A 8 -13.43 1.22 8.62
C GLY A 8 -14.54 0.30 9.08
N ARG A 9 -15.42 -0.17 8.18
CA ARG A 9 -16.51 -1.09 8.51
C ARG A 9 -16.05 -2.55 8.62
N LEU A 10 -15.03 -2.94 7.86
CA LEU A 10 -14.54 -4.32 7.74
C LEU A 10 -13.06 -4.40 8.16
N THR A 11 -12.80 -4.33 9.46
CA THR A 11 -11.43 -4.36 10.03
C THR A 11 -10.97 -5.76 10.41
N GLY A 12 -11.85 -6.77 10.27
CA GLY A 12 -11.64 -8.12 10.78
C GLY A 12 -12.09 -8.30 12.23
N GLY A 13 -12.51 -9.51 12.57
CA GLY A 13 -13.02 -9.88 13.90
C GLY A 13 -12.18 -10.90 14.65
N PHE A 14 -10.99 -11.26 14.14
CA PHE A 14 -10.14 -12.26 14.77
C PHE A 14 -9.29 -11.63 15.89
N PRO A 15 -9.15 -12.29 17.05
CA PRO A 15 -8.19 -11.88 18.08
C PRO A 15 -6.77 -11.98 17.52
N VAL A 16 -6.08 -10.85 17.41
CA VAL A 16 -4.76 -10.74 16.72
C VAL A 16 -3.71 -11.64 17.42
N ILE A 17 -3.68 -11.67 18.75
CA ILE A 17 -2.74 -12.50 19.50
C ILE A 17 -2.94 -13.98 19.16
N SER A 18 -4.18 -14.47 19.18
CA SER A 18 -4.48 -15.88 18.86
C SER A 18 -4.12 -16.22 17.41
N SER A 19 -4.47 -15.33 16.46
CA SER A 19 -4.12 -15.51 15.05
C SER A 19 -2.61 -15.61 14.83
N LEU A 20 -1.85 -14.68 15.41
CA LEU A 20 -0.39 -14.66 15.28
C LEU A 20 0.27 -15.82 16.00
N SER A 21 -0.26 -16.27 17.16
CA SER A 21 0.23 -17.45 17.88
C SER A 21 0.07 -18.71 17.03
N THR A 22 -1.11 -18.91 16.43
CA THR A 22 -1.37 -20.04 15.53
C THR A 22 -0.41 -20.04 14.34
N LEU A 23 -0.26 -18.90 13.65
CA LEU A 23 0.61 -18.78 12.49
C LEU A 23 2.10 -18.92 12.84
N ALA A 24 2.50 -18.49 14.03
CA ALA A 24 3.86 -18.72 14.54
C ALA A 24 4.10 -20.19 14.85
N PHE A 25 3.10 -20.93 15.31
CA PHE A 25 3.20 -22.37 15.62
C PHE A 25 3.21 -23.23 14.35
N GLU A 26 2.37 -22.94 13.36
CA GLU A 26 2.16 -23.72 12.11
C GLU A 26 3.41 -23.86 11.21
N GLY A 27 4.48 -23.16 11.51
CA GLY A 27 5.80 -23.34 10.90
C GLY A 27 6.03 -22.62 9.57
N ARG A 28 5.04 -22.39 8.72
CA ARG A 28 5.22 -21.59 7.52
C ARG A 28 5.41 -20.11 7.88
N ARG A 29 6.59 -19.54 7.59
CA ARG A 29 6.98 -18.20 7.99
C ARG A 29 7.01 -18.00 9.52
N HIS A 30 7.35 -19.06 10.26
CA HIS A 30 7.43 -19.07 11.73
C HIS A 30 8.11 -17.83 12.31
N ASP A 31 9.34 -17.53 11.90
CA ASP A 31 10.11 -16.41 12.44
C ASP A 31 9.45 -15.04 12.19
N TYR A 32 8.79 -14.88 11.05
CA TYR A 32 8.06 -13.65 10.76
C TYR A 32 6.87 -13.48 11.72
N PHE A 33 6.01 -14.51 11.84
CA PHE A 33 4.82 -14.41 12.70
C PHE A 33 5.17 -14.38 14.18
N LYS A 34 6.27 -15.03 14.59
CA LYS A 34 6.81 -14.92 15.96
C LYS A 34 7.20 -13.48 16.28
N LYS A 35 7.89 -12.78 15.37
CA LYS A 35 8.23 -11.36 15.54
C LYS A 35 6.99 -10.49 15.61
N GLU A 36 6.01 -10.73 14.73
CA GLU A 36 4.75 -9.97 14.74
C GLU A 36 3.95 -10.20 16.03
N LEU A 37 3.94 -11.43 16.58
CA LEU A 37 3.32 -11.74 17.87
C LEU A 37 3.97 -10.95 19.01
N LEU A 38 5.30 -10.93 19.08
CA LEU A 38 6.03 -10.16 20.10
C LEU A 38 5.76 -8.66 19.97
N ASN A 39 5.68 -8.15 18.74
CA ASN A 39 5.29 -6.76 18.49
C ASN A 39 3.85 -6.46 18.92
N ALA A 40 2.91 -7.38 18.71
CA ALA A 40 1.53 -7.24 19.17
C ALA A 40 1.44 -7.18 20.70
N ILE A 41 2.18 -8.04 21.41
CA ILE A 41 2.27 -7.99 22.87
C ILE A 41 2.82 -6.63 23.33
N LYS A 42 3.88 -6.14 22.68
CA LYS A 42 4.46 -4.82 23.00
C LYS A 42 3.47 -3.67 22.81
N ILE A 43 2.60 -3.72 21.81
CA ILE A 43 1.55 -2.71 21.59
C ILE A 43 0.56 -2.66 22.77
N ILE A 44 0.21 -3.86 23.29
CA ILE A 44 -0.66 -3.96 24.50
C ILE A 44 0.07 -3.45 25.73
N ASP A 45 1.32 -3.83 25.93
CA ASP A 45 2.16 -3.40 27.06
C ASP A 45 2.35 -1.88 27.09
N GLN A 46 2.45 -1.24 25.91
CA GLN A 46 2.50 0.21 25.77
C GLN A 46 1.15 0.92 25.99
N GLY A 47 0.07 0.18 26.23
CA GLY A 47 -1.24 0.75 26.57
C GLY A 47 -2.03 1.29 25.37
N HIS A 48 -1.61 1.02 24.13
CA HIS A 48 -2.31 1.53 22.94
C HIS A 48 -3.66 0.86 22.71
N ILE A 49 -3.81 -0.40 23.11
CA ILE A 49 -5.04 -1.19 23.01
C ILE A 49 -5.06 -2.27 24.11
N THR A 50 -6.22 -2.68 24.55
CA THR A 50 -6.36 -3.82 25.46
C THR A 50 -6.45 -5.14 24.67
N LEU A 51 -6.06 -6.23 25.29
CA LEU A 51 -6.04 -7.57 24.67
C LEU A 51 -7.37 -7.94 24.00
N ASN A 52 -8.48 -7.72 24.70
CA ASN A 52 -9.83 -8.06 24.21
C ASN A 52 -10.34 -7.16 23.09
N LYS A 53 -9.75 -5.99 22.88
CA LYS A 53 -10.06 -5.05 21.79
C LYS A 53 -9.10 -5.18 20.61
N MET A 54 -7.98 -5.89 20.75
CA MET A 54 -6.99 -6.07 19.69
C MET A 54 -7.50 -7.08 18.67
N THR A 55 -8.39 -6.64 17.80
CA THR A 55 -8.95 -7.44 16.70
C THR A 55 -8.40 -7.01 15.35
N GLY A 56 -8.46 -7.92 14.38
CA GLY A 56 -7.97 -7.68 13.03
C GLY A 56 -8.27 -8.84 12.09
N SER A 57 -7.48 -8.97 11.03
CA SER A 57 -7.58 -10.08 10.08
C SER A 57 -7.08 -11.39 10.71
N TRP A 58 -7.43 -12.51 10.08
CA TRP A 58 -6.91 -13.85 10.46
C TRP A 58 -5.38 -13.94 10.38
N ALA A 59 -4.73 -13.06 9.63
CA ALA A 59 -3.27 -13.02 9.48
C ALA A 59 -2.59 -11.96 10.36
N GLY A 60 -3.33 -11.29 11.27
CA GLY A 60 -2.79 -10.35 12.24
C GLY A 60 -2.68 -8.90 11.77
N ALA A 61 -3.26 -8.53 10.63
CA ALA A 61 -3.39 -7.14 10.22
C ALA A 61 -4.46 -6.43 11.04
N MET A 62 -4.18 -5.21 11.54
CA MET A 62 -4.92 -4.56 12.61
C MET A 62 -5.59 -3.26 12.17
N GLY A 63 -6.77 -3.01 12.75
CA GLY A 63 -7.47 -1.74 12.67
C GLY A 63 -7.83 -1.30 11.26
N GLN A 64 -8.17 -0.03 11.09
CA GLN A 64 -8.64 0.49 9.80
C GLN A 64 -7.53 0.67 8.76
N CYS A 65 -6.26 0.68 9.18
CA CYS A 65 -5.09 0.70 8.29
C CYS A 65 -4.64 -0.70 7.87
N GLN A 66 -5.17 -1.77 8.46
CA GLN A 66 -4.68 -3.14 8.27
C GLN A 66 -3.16 -3.26 8.47
N PHE A 67 -2.62 -2.54 9.46
CA PHE A 67 -1.20 -2.60 9.80
C PHE A 67 -0.86 -3.92 10.49
N MET A 68 0.24 -4.53 10.06
CA MET A 68 0.90 -5.53 10.87
C MET A 68 1.45 -4.88 12.15
N PRO A 69 1.62 -5.65 13.27
CA PRO A 69 2.15 -5.09 14.52
C PRO A 69 3.47 -4.33 14.37
N SER A 70 4.38 -4.83 13.53
CA SER A 70 5.63 -4.11 13.21
C SER A 70 5.37 -2.77 12.50
N SER A 71 4.42 -2.73 11.58
CA SER A 71 4.04 -1.48 10.90
C SER A 71 3.40 -0.49 11.88
N PHE A 72 2.59 -0.97 12.82
CA PHE A 72 2.03 -0.14 13.88
C PHE A 72 3.12 0.51 14.73
N LEU A 73 4.07 -0.27 15.24
CA LEU A 73 5.14 0.26 16.08
C LEU A 73 6.00 1.29 15.36
N ASN A 74 6.24 1.11 14.06
CA ASN A 74 7.09 1.98 13.26
C ASN A 74 6.36 3.25 12.76
N TYR A 75 5.08 3.16 12.46
CA TYR A 75 4.39 4.20 11.68
C TYR A 75 3.10 4.73 12.29
N ALA A 76 2.48 4.03 13.26
CA ALA A 76 1.26 4.55 13.88
C ALA A 76 1.52 5.87 14.60
N SER A 77 0.58 6.81 14.45
CA SER A 77 0.67 8.18 14.94
C SER A 77 -0.52 8.47 15.85
N ASP A 78 -0.26 9.17 16.94
CA ASP A 78 -1.24 9.74 17.86
C ASP A 78 -1.51 11.18 17.41
N TRP A 79 -2.59 11.37 16.66
CA TRP A 79 -2.94 12.67 16.07
C TRP A 79 -3.42 13.69 17.10
N ASP A 80 -4.27 13.25 18.01
CA ASP A 80 -4.89 14.11 19.02
C ASP A 80 -4.07 14.23 20.32
N LYS A 81 -2.90 13.55 20.37
CA LYS A 81 -1.95 13.57 21.48
C LYS A 81 -2.54 13.12 22.82
N ASN A 82 -3.47 12.15 22.76
CA ASN A 82 -4.11 11.60 23.95
C ASN A 82 -3.29 10.48 24.63
N GLY A 83 -2.11 10.14 24.09
CA GLY A 83 -1.20 9.11 24.60
C GLY A 83 -1.44 7.73 23.99
N SER A 84 -2.44 7.57 23.12
CA SER A 84 -2.77 6.29 22.49
C SER A 84 -2.79 6.44 20.95
N LYS A 85 -2.19 5.49 20.24
CA LYS A 85 -2.23 5.41 18.78
C LYS A 85 -3.39 4.50 18.36
N ASN A 86 -4.59 5.05 18.28
CA ASN A 86 -5.81 4.27 18.10
C ASN A 86 -6.21 4.13 16.62
N ILE A 87 -5.61 3.19 15.89
CA ILE A 87 -5.97 2.90 14.49
C ILE A 87 -7.28 2.09 14.33
N TRP A 88 -7.95 1.71 15.42
CA TRP A 88 -9.20 0.94 15.37
C TRP A 88 -10.44 1.85 15.30
N SER A 89 -10.46 2.95 16.04
CA SER A 89 -11.65 3.80 16.16
C SER A 89 -11.40 5.31 15.99
N SER A 90 -10.16 5.81 16.13
CA SER A 90 -9.81 7.20 15.90
C SER A 90 -9.49 7.46 14.43
N LYS A 91 -10.36 8.13 13.69
CA LYS A 91 -10.10 8.49 12.29
C LYS A 91 -8.86 9.40 12.14
N GLY A 92 -8.61 10.28 13.11
CA GLY A 92 -7.42 11.13 13.15
C GLY A 92 -6.15 10.30 13.15
N ASP A 93 -6.05 9.31 14.03
CA ASP A 93 -4.91 8.42 14.14
C ASP A 93 -4.77 7.51 12.90
N VAL A 94 -5.91 7.03 12.36
CA VAL A 94 -5.93 6.23 11.13
C VAL A 94 -5.27 6.99 9.97
N PHE A 95 -5.72 8.22 9.71
CA PHE A 95 -5.20 9.00 8.58
C PHE A 95 -3.78 9.49 8.83
N ALA A 96 -3.46 9.94 10.05
CA ALA A 96 -2.10 10.32 10.41
C ALA A 96 -1.12 9.14 10.30
N SER A 97 -1.53 7.95 10.74
CA SER A 97 -0.72 6.73 10.61
C SER A 97 -0.50 6.33 9.16
N ALA A 98 -1.54 6.36 8.33
CA ALA A 98 -1.43 6.08 6.90
C ALA A 98 -0.51 7.08 6.19
N ALA A 99 -0.67 8.38 6.47
CA ALA A 99 0.18 9.43 5.92
C ALA A 99 1.64 9.28 6.36
N ASN A 100 1.86 8.99 7.65
CA ASN A 100 3.21 8.74 8.19
C ASN A 100 3.87 7.52 7.54
N TYR A 101 3.13 6.43 7.34
CA TYR A 101 3.62 5.27 6.61
C TYR A 101 4.06 5.66 5.20
N LEU A 102 3.17 6.26 4.40
CA LEU A 102 3.45 6.62 3.00
C LEU A 102 4.65 7.56 2.90
N LYS A 103 4.75 8.58 3.78
CA LYS A 103 5.90 9.48 3.85
C LYS A 103 7.20 8.73 4.08
N ASN A 104 7.23 7.79 5.02
CA ASN A 104 8.45 7.03 5.36
C ASN A 104 8.86 6.02 4.30
N VAL A 105 7.92 5.54 3.48
CA VAL A 105 8.25 4.64 2.36
C VAL A 105 8.48 5.37 1.03
N GLY A 106 8.60 6.70 1.05
CA GLY A 106 9.07 7.50 -0.08
C GLY A 106 8.00 8.21 -0.90
N TRP A 107 6.76 8.33 -0.38
CA TRP A 107 5.74 9.14 -1.05
C TRP A 107 6.15 10.60 -1.18
N SER A 108 5.99 11.17 -2.36
CA SER A 108 6.24 12.58 -2.65
C SER A 108 4.91 13.27 -3.03
N ASP A 109 4.65 14.42 -2.41
CA ASP A 109 3.51 15.29 -2.73
C ASP A 109 3.68 16.05 -4.06
N LYS A 110 4.89 16.02 -4.64
CA LYS A 110 5.25 16.74 -5.89
C LYS A 110 4.87 15.97 -7.15
N ILE A 111 4.56 14.69 -7.05
CA ILE A 111 4.24 13.83 -8.19
C ILE A 111 3.02 12.97 -7.90
N THR A 112 2.27 12.61 -8.94
CA THR A 112 1.23 11.58 -8.82
C THR A 112 1.85 10.17 -8.84
N TRP A 113 1.04 9.14 -8.73
CA TRP A 113 1.47 7.74 -8.76
C TRP A 113 1.76 7.20 -10.18
N GLY A 114 1.10 7.75 -11.20
CA GLY A 114 1.20 7.29 -12.57
C GLY A 114 0.13 7.88 -13.49
N ARG A 115 0.02 7.31 -14.67
CA ARG A 115 -1.02 7.68 -15.66
C ARG A 115 -1.39 6.51 -16.54
N LYS A 116 -2.66 6.42 -16.91
CA LYS A 116 -3.15 5.49 -17.93
C LYS A 116 -2.61 5.89 -19.31
N VAL A 117 -2.17 4.91 -20.08
CA VAL A 117 -1.60 5.12 -21.42
C VAL A 117 -2.21 4.14 -22.43
N TYR A 118 -2.24 4.55 -23.70
CA TYR A 118 -2.56 3.70 -24.83
C TYR A 118 -1.27 3.14 -25.41
N LEU A 119 -1.23 1.82 -25.63
CA LEU A 119 -0.01 1.10 -25.98
C LEU A 119 0.30 1.13 -27.51
N GLY A 120 -0.63 1.65 -28.33
CA GLY A 120 -0.44 1.72 -29.78
C GLY A 120 -0.11 0.34 -30.37
N ASN A 121 0.99 0.29 -31.11
CA ASN A 121 1.57 -0.94 -31.67
C ASN A 121 2.72 -1.48 -30.77
N TYR A 122 2.57 -1.34 -29.44
CA TYR A 122 3.55 -1.83 -28.50
C TYR A 122 3.85 -3.32 -28.73
N ASN A 123 5.14 -3.65 -28.84
CA ASN A 123 5.61 -5.02 -29.02
C ASN A 123 6.00 -5.61 -27.66
N GLU A 124 5.50 -6.78 -27.31
CA GLU A 124 5.77 -7.48 -26.04
C GLU A 124 7.25 -7.82 -25.77
N LYS A 125 8.12 -7.75 -26.81
CA LYS A 125 9.57 -7.95 -26.65
C LYS A 125 10.25 -6.80 -25.87
N PHE A 126 9.51 -5.77 -25.50
CA PHE A 126 10.04 -4.65 -24.72
C PHE A 126 10.23 -5.05 -23.24
N ASP A 127 11.39 -4.69 -22.68
CA ASP A 127 11.68 -4.93 -21.26
C ASP A 127 10.74 -4.11 -20.37
N LYS A 128 9.79 -4.80 -19.74
CA LYS A 128 8.79 -4.20 -18.84
C LYS A 128 9.41 -3.54 -17.58
N ASN A 129 10.66 -3.90 -17.25
CA ASN A 129 11.39 -3.34 -16.12
C ASN A 129 12.15 -2.04 -16.47
N LYS A 130 12.13 -1.67 -17.74
CA LYS A 130 12.85 -0.49 -18.22
C LYS A 130 12.25 0.80 -17.62
N VAL A 131 13.12 1.63 -17.09
CA VAL A 131 12.77 2.97 -16.58
C VAL A 131 13.31 4.01 -17.55
N LEU A 132 12.42 4.82 -18.12
CA LEU A 132 12.73 5.90 -19.04
C LEU A 132 12.11 7.21 -18.57
N LEU A 133 12.58 8.33 -19.11
CA LEU A 133 11.86 9.59 -18.98
C LEU A 133 10.52 9.52 -19.72
N LEU A 134 9.50 10.18 -19.18
CA LEU A 134 8.13 10.12 -19.73
C LEU A 134 8.09 10.46 -21.22
N ARG A 135 8.85 11.48 -21.66
CA ARG A 135 8.97 11.87 -23.06
C ARG A 135 9.52 10.78 -23.98
N GLU A 136 10.41 9.92 -23.46
CA GLU A 136 11.08 8.87 -24.24
C GLU A 136 10.15 7.69 -24.57
N TRP A 137 9.11 7.49 -23.74
CA TRP A 137 8.11 6.47 -23.98
C TRP A 137 7.32 6.70 -25.26
N SER A 138 7.21 7.94 -25.76
CA SER A 138 6.59 8.24 -27.05
C SER A 138 7.33 7.60 -28.23
N ASN A 139 8.64 7.34 -28.12
CA ASN A 139 9.44 6.67 -29.15
C ASN A 139 9.05 5.20 -29.32
N TYR A 140 8.33 4.63 -28.37
CA TYR A 140 7.80 3.27 -28.39
C TYR A 140 6.30 3.22 -28.75
N ASN A 141 5.78 4.27 -29.39
CA ASN A 141 4.35 4.41 -29.74
C ASN A 141 3.41 4.36 -28.55
N ILE A 142 3.90 4.69 -27.34
CA ILE A 142 3.07 4.83 -26.17
C ILE A 142 2.51 6.27 -26.14
N LEU A 143 1.19 6.34 -26.08
CA LEU A 143 0.44 7.59 -26.12
C LEU A 143 -0.34 7.78 -24.80
N ASN A 144 -0.83 8.98 -24.54
CA ASN A 144 -1.75 9.18 -23.43
C ASN A 144 -3.09 8.43 -23.70
N SER A 145 -3.97 8.35 -22.71
CA SER A 145 -5.26 7.65 -22.83
C SER A 145 -6.17 8.18 -23.94
N SER A 146 -5.99 9.46 -24.36
CA SER A 146 -6.68 10.09 -25.48
C SER A 146 -5.95 9.95 -26.82
N LYS A 147 -4.92 9.09 -26.88
CA LYS A 147 -4.09 8.79 -28.06
C LYS A 147 -3.27 9.98 -28.59
N ASN A 148 -2.96 10.96 -27.74
CA ASN A 148 -2.04 12.04 -28.02
C ASN A 148 -0.65 11.75 -27.49
N LYS A 149 0.37 12.51 -27.91
CA LYS A 149 1.74 12.41 -27.40
C LYS A 149 1.78 12.62 -25.87
N LEU A 150 2.72 11.95 -25.21
CA LEU A 150 2.98 12.15 -23.81
C LEU A 150 3.59 13.53 -23.54
N PRO A 151 3.41 14.12 -22.35
CA PRO A 151 4.02 15.39 -21.99
C PRO A 151 5.55 15.33 -22.02
N LEU A 152 6.17 16.43 -22.44
CA LEU A 152 7.63 16.60 -22.50
C LEU A 152 8.20 16.99 -21.12
N VAL A 153 8.01 16.12 -20.12
CA VAL A 153 8.51 16.34 -18.76
C VAL A 153 9.59 15.32 -18.38
N ASN A 154 10.54 15.75 -17.53
CA ASN A 154 11.65 14.93 -17.07
C ASN A 154 11.23 14.00 -15.91
N GLN A 155 10.09 13.36 -16.00
CA GLN A 155 9.60 12.39 -15.01
C GLN A 155 10.01 10.98 -15.44
N LYS A 156 10.74 10.27 -14.59
CA LYS A 156 11.04 8.83 -14.78
C LYS A 156 9.75 8.01 -14.60
N ALA A 157 9.57 7.04 -15.50
CA ALA A 157 8.42 6.15 -15.49
C ALA A 157 8.82 4.74 -15.91
N ARG A 158 8.10 3.74 -15.41
CA ARG A 158 8.13 2.36 -15.93
C ARG A 158 6.74 1.93 -16.37
N LEU A 159 6.70 1.01 -17.32
CA LEU A 159 5.42 0.54 -17.88
C LEU A 159 4.90 -0.66 -17.09
N ILE A 160 3.64 -0.59 -16.68
CA ILE A 160 2.87 -1.71 -16.12
C ILE A 160 1.73 -2.02 -17.07
N ILE A 161 1.63 -3.28 -17.47
CA ILE A 161 0.52 -3.77 -18.31
C ILE A 161 -0.21 -4.84 -17.48
N PRO A 162 -1.38 -4.51 -16.90
CA PRO A 162 -2.20 -5.51 -16.21
C PRO A 162 -2.71 -6.56 -17.20
N ASN A 163 -2.86 -7.80 -16.75
CA ASN A 163 -3.44 -8.86 -17.55
C ASN A 163 -4.86 -8.45 -18.00
N ASN A 164 -5.23 -8.80 -19.24
CA ASN A 164 -6.54 -8.53 -19.84
C ASN A 164 -6.91 -7.03 -19.98
N PHE A 165 -5.93 -6.13 -19.99
CA PHE A 165 -6.17 -4.69 -20.08
C PHE A 165 -6.25 -4.18 -21.53
N GLY A 166 -6.19 -5.09 -22.52
CA GLY A 166 -6.27 -4.78 -23.95
C GLY A 166 -5.10 -3.91 -24.40
N LYS A 167 -5.43 -2.83 -25.11
CA LYS A 167 -4.41 -1.88 -25.65
C LYS A 167 -4.07 -0.75 -24.67
N TYR A 168 -4.28 -0.94 -23.36
CA TYR A 168 -3.97 0.05 -22.34
C TYR A 168 -2.96 -0.48 -21.33
N GLY A 169 -2.28 0.43 -20.64
CA GLY A 169 -1.35 0.16 -19.56
C GLY A 169 -1.24 1.41 -18.68
N TYR A 170 -0.24 1.39 -17.82
CA TYR A 170 0.08 2.52 -16.93
C TYR A 170 1.57 2.83 -16.99
N LEU A 171 1.93 4.09 -17.19
CA LEU A 171 3.26 4.60 -16.87
C LEU A 171 3.24 5.05 -15.42
N VAL A 172 3.96 4.32 -14.56
CA VAL A 172 3.97 4.53 -13.11
C VAL A 172 5.26 5.22 -12.66
N TYR A 173 5.14 6.01 -11.60
CA TYR A 173 6.22 6.81 -11.02
C TYR A 173 6.62 6.25 -9.65
N THR A 174 7.54 6.91 -8.96
CA THR A 174 8.05 6.45 -7.66
C THR A 174 6.96 6.32 -6.59
N ASN A 175 5.89 7.13 -6.62
CA ASN A 175 4.78 6.98 -5.69
C ASN A 175 4.03 5.64 -5.84
N PHE A 176 4.08 5.03 -7.03
CA PHE A 176 3.55 3.68 -7.22
C PHE A 176 4.31 2.64 -6.38
N ASP A 177 5.62 2.82 -6.24
CA ASP A 177 6.44 1.94 -5.41
C ASP A 177 6.10 2.10 -3.92
N SER A 178 5.73 3.31 -3.49
CA SER A 178 5.21 3.55 -2.14
C SER A 178 3.89 2.80 -1.88
N LEU A 179 2.99 2.74 -2.88
CA LEU A 179 1.78 1.92 -2.78
C LEU A 179 2.09 0.42 -2.77
N LEU A 180 3.11 -0.04 -3.51
CA LEU A 180 3.56 -1.43 -3.49
C LEU A 180 4.23 -1.82 -2.17
N ASN A 181 4.80 -0.88 -1.42
CA ASN A 181 5.26 -1.13 -0.06
C ASN A 181 4.10 -1.41 0.90
N TRP A 182 2.95 -0.76 0.69
CA TRP A 182 1.74 -1.05 1.45
C TRP A 182 1.18 -2.44 1.11
N ASN A 183 0.96 -2.68 -0.18
CA ASN A 183 0.47 -3.97 -0.68
C ASN A 183 1.17 -4.31 -2.00
N ARG A 184 1.87 -5.44 -2.05
CA ARG A 184 2.70 -5.87 -3.19
C ARG A 184 1.89 -6.31 -4.42
N SER A 185 0.67 -5.83 -4.58
CA SER A 185 -0.19 -6.09 -5.72
C SER A 185 -0.26 -4.88 -6.66
N ASN A 186 0.13 -5.06 -7.92
CA ASN A 186 -0.06 -4.03 -8.95
C ASN A 186 -1.53 -3.65 -9.10
N PHE A 187 -2.46 -4.62 -8.98
CA PHE A 187 -3.90 -4.34 -9.05
C PHE A 187 -4.36 -3.44 -7.91
N PHE A 188 -3.89 -3.71 -6.68
CA PHE A 188 -4.16 -2.87 -5.52
C PHE A 188 -3.64 -1.44 -5.75
N ALA A 189 -2.37 -1.31 -6.11
CA ALA A 189 -1.74 0.00 -6.32
C ALA A 189 -2.44 0.82 -7.44
N ILE A 190 -2.83 0.16 -8.54
CA ILE A 190 -3.60 0.78 -9.62
C ILE A 190 -4.99 1.20 -9.15
N ALA A 191 -5.69 0.34 -8.39
CA ALA A 191 -7.03 0.66 -7.87
C ALA A 191 -6.98 1.86 -6.93
N VAL A 192 -6.06 1.86 -5.94
CA VAL A 192 -5.85 3.00 -5.04
C VAL A 192 -5.53 4.26 -5.82
N GLY A 193 -4.59 4.18 -6.76
CA GLY A 193 -4.17 5.32 -7.55
C GLY A 193 -5.29 5.90 -8.44
N ASN A 194 -6.20 5.10 -8.98
CA ASN A 194 -7.32 5.59 -9.77
C ASN A 194 -8.45 6.19 -8.93
N LEU A 195 -8.50 5.90 -7.61
CA LEU A 195 -9.48 6.47 -6.68
C LEU A 195 -8.98 7.75 -5.99
N SER A 196 -7.70 8.03 -6.10
CA SER A 196 -7.07 9.27 -5.59
C SER A 196 -7.07 10.35 -6.66
#